data_b080551142cb10d4f389f175da2fe2a6
#
_entry.id   b080551142cb10d4f389f175da2fe2a6
#
_cell.length_a   1.000
_cell.length_b   1.000
_cell.length_c   1.000
_cell.angle_alpha   90.00
_cell.angle_beta   90.00
_cell.angle_gamma   90.00
#
_symmetry.space_group_name_H-M   'P 1'
#
loop_
_entity.id
_entity.type
_entity.pdbx_description
1 polymer ?
#
loop_
_entity_poly.entity_id
_entity_poly.type
_entity_poly.pdbx_seq_one_letter_code
_entity_poly.pdbx_strand_id
1 'polypeptide(L)'
;MALSFDDIRTLFEQRGAMAYSGEPITQLEHALQTAQLAEQAGAPDTLVTAALLHDLGHLLHPRSADGSSPSVHGVDDLHQYYALPFLRPHFSPAVLEPIRLHVDAKRCLCAIDATYFDQLSPDSVRSLALQGGVFSADEASAFRQQPYAEEALQLRRWDDLAKCEGRATPELGHYLNVVRGVMHGVSPETTADTPSHGR
;
A
#
# COMPACT_ATOMS: atom_id res chain seq x y z
N MET A 1 -14.32 -14.33 -0.74
CA MET A 1 -14.52 -14.15 0.73
C MET A 1 -13.95 -12.78 1.07
N ALA A 2 -14.63 -11.95 1.89
CA ALA A 2 -14.10 -10.65 2.29
C ALA A 2 -13.05 -10.85 3.39
N LEU A 3 -12.04 -9.99 3.46
CA LEU A 3 -11.10 -9.94 4.57
C LEU A 3 -11.70 -9.10 5.70
N SER A 4 -11.94 -9.72 6.85
CA SER A 4 -12.31 -8.99 8.06
C SER A 4 -11.13 -8.14 8.58
N PHE A 5 -11.40 -7.27 9.54
CA PHE A 5 -10.35 -6.52 10.23
C PHE A 5 -9.29 -7.45 10.87
N ASP A 6 -9.72 -8.55 11.48
CA ASP A 6 -8.82 -9.52 12.10
C ASP A 6 -8.01 -10.32 11.09
N ASP A 7 -8.56 -10.58 9.89
CA ASP A 7 -7.81 -11.20 8.80
C ASP A 7 -6.70 -10.26 8.30
N ILE A 8 -6.96 -8.96 8.14
CA ILE A 8 -5.95 -7.96 7.74
C ILE A 8 -4.84 -7.92 8.78
N ARG A 9 -5.17 -7.82 10.08
CA ARG A 9 -4.19 -7.85 11.16
C ARG A 9 -3.35 -9.12 11.11
N THR A 10 -3.99 -10.28 11.04
CA THR A 10 -3.32 -11.59 11.00
C THR A 10 -2.38 -11.73 9.80
N LEU A 11 -2.74 -11.19 8.64
CA LEU A 11 -1.86 -11.18 7.46
C LEU A 11 -0.57 -10.42 7.74
N PHE A 12 -0.64 -9.22 8.31
CA PHE A 12 0.55 -8.46 8.67
C PHE A 12 1.39 -9.15 9.76
N GLU A 13 0.75 -9.68 10.80
CA GLU A 13 1.44 -10.37 11.89
C GLU A 13 2.14 -11.66 11.42
N GLN A 14 1.53 -12.44 10.54
CA GLN A 14 2.07 -13.71 10.08
C GLN A 14 2.99 -13.61 8.88
N ARG A 15 2.75 -12.65 7.98
CA ARG A 15 3.46 -12.53 6.71
C ARG A 15 4.24 -11.23 6.54
N GLY A 16 4.01 -10.24 7.40
CA GLY A 16 4.67 -8.95 7.32
C GLY A 16 6.18 -8.99 7.46
N ALA A 17 6.74 -10.01 8.15
CA ALA A 17 8.18 -10.22 8.25
C ALA A 17 8.85 -10.74 6.96
N MET A 18 8.07 -11.01 5.90
CA MET A 18 8.63 -11.38 4.59
C MET A 18 9.46 -10.23 4.02
N ALA A 19 10.57 -10.55 3.36
CA ALA A 19 11.39 -9.56 2.67
C ALA A 19 10.54 -8.79 1.63
N TYR A 20 10.73 -7.47 1.58
CA TYR A 20 10.22 -6.64 0.51
C TYR A 20 11.19 -6.70 -0.65
N SER A 21 10.71 -7.12 -1.79
CA SER A 21 11.50 -7.56 -2.95
C SER A 21 12.67 -6.67 -3.32
N GLY A 22 13.90 -7.19 -3.14
CA GLY A 22 15.13 -6.49 -3.53
C GLY A 22 15.52 -5.31 -2.63
N GLU A 23 14.75 -5.03 -1.58
CA GLU A 23 14.98 -3.94 -0.64
C GLU A 23 15.42 -4.49 0.73
N PRO A 24 16.17 -3.71 1.53
CA PRO A 24 16.69 -4.14 2.83
C PRO A 24 15.66 -4.06 3.97
N ILE A 25 14.38 -4.15 3.66
CA ILE A 25 13.26 -4.03 4.60
C ILE A 25 12.25 -5.16 4.41
N THR A 26 11.35 -5.31 5.36
CA THR A 26 10.22 -6.24 5.30
C THR A 26 8.98 -5.60 4.68
N GLN A 27 8.01 -6.43 4.29
CA GLN A 27 6.69 -6.00 3.82
C GLN A 27 5.97 -5.12 4.86
N LEU A 28 6.08 -5.46 6.14
CA LEU A 28 5.49 -4.67 7.23
C LEU A 28 6.19 -3.31 7.38
N GLU A 29 7.52 -3.29 7.38
CA GLU A 29 8.27 -2.03 7.46
C GLU A 29 7.93 -1.10 6.31
N HIS A 30 7.82 -1.64 5.09
CA HIS A 30 7.39 -0.88 3.92
C HIS A 30 5.98 -0.29 4.11
N ALA A 31 5.01 -1.11 4.48
CA ALA A 31 3.63 -0.68 4.72
C ALA A 31 3.53 0.41 5.80
N LEU A 32 4.25 0.23 6.92
CA LEU A 32 4.26 1.20 8.02
C LEU A 32 4.93 2.52 7.61
N GLN A 33 6.04 2.47 6.87
CA GLN A 33 6.72 3.67 6.38
C GLN A 33 5.85 4.43 5.37
N THR A 34 5.17 3.74 4.46
CA THR A 34 4.26 4.35 3.49
C THR A 34 3.10 5.04 4.19
N ALA A 35 2.47 4.38 5.17
CA ALA A 35 1.41 4.96 5.98
C ALA A 35 1.88 6.16 6.81
N GLN A 36 3.10 6.10 7.39
CA GLN A 36 3.69 7.21 8.14
C GLN A 36 3.92 8.44 7.26
N LEU A 37 4.41 8.25 6.04
CA LEU A 37 4.61 9.36 5.10
C LEU A 37 3.28 10.01 4.71
N ALA A 38 2.22 9.22 4.51
CA ALA A 38 0.89 9.72 4.25
C ALA A 38 0.34 10.53 5.44
N GLU A 39 0.46 10.00 6.66
CA GLU A 39 0.03 10.65 7.90
C GLU A 39 0.78 11.97 8.13
N GLN A 40 2.10 11.98 7.97
CA GLN A 40 2.95 13.17 8.11
C GLN A 40 2.64 14.24 7.08
N ALA A 41 2.17 13.86 5.90
CA ALA A 41 1.70 14.78 4.86
C ALA A 41 0.30 15.34 5.15
N GLY A 42 -0.37 14.93 6.24
CA GLY A 42 -1.73 15.34 6.58
C GLY A 42 -2.80 14.75 5.66
N ALA A 43 -2.53 13.59 5.06
CA ALA A 43 -3.49 12.91 4.22
C ALA A 43 -4.72 12.45 5.04
N PRO A 44 -5.91 12.36 4.43
CA PRO A 44 -7.08 11.84 5.11
C PRO A 44 -6.91 10.36 5.48
N ASP A 45 -7.59 9.90 6.52
CA ASP A 45 -7.50 8.52 7.05
C ASP A 45 -7.73 7.45 5.97
N THR A 46 -8.57 7.75 4.97
CA THR A 46 -8.79 6.86 3.81
C THR A 46 -7.52 6.66 2.99
N LEU A 47 -6.73 7.71 2.78
CA LEU A 47 -5.49 7.64 2.01
C LEU A 47 -4.34 7.08 2.86
N VAL A 48 -4.30 7.34 4.17
CA VAL A 48 -3.39 6.65 5.11
C VAL A 48 -3.66 5.15 5.13
N THR A 49 -4.96 4.76 5.14
CA THR A 49 -5.37 3.35 5.03
C THR A 49 -4.95 2.74 3.68
N ALA A 50 -5.15 3.46 2.58
CA ALA A 50 -4.68 3.02 1.27
C ALA A 50 -3.16 2.83 1.25
N ALA A 51 -2.41 3.72 1.86
CA ALA A 51 -0.96 3.64 2.00
C ALA A 51 -0.50 2.40 2.79
N LEU A 52 -1.20 2.05 3.88
CA LEU A 52 -0.90 0.82 4.62
C LEU A 52 -1.21 -0.44 3.80
N LEU A 53 -2.28 -0.44 3.01
CA LEU A 53 -2.83 -1.64 2.37
C LEU A 53 -2.44 -1.81 0.90
N HIS A 54 -1.70 -0.87 0.28
CA HIS A 54 -1.50 -0.85 -1.18
C HIS A 54 -0.84 -2.12 -1.72
N ASP A 55 0.08 -2.68 -0.95
CA ASP A 55 0.84 -3.90 -1.28
C ASP A 55 0.31 -5.16 -0.58
N LEU A 56 -0.90 -5.11 0.03
CA LEU A 56 -1.51 -6.28 0.68
C LEU A 56 -1.65 -7.48 -0.28
N GLY A 57 -1.74 -7.22 -1.58
CA GLY A 57 -1.75 -8.24 -2.61
C GLY A 57 -0.54 -9.17 -2.53
N HIS A 58 0.65 -8.67 -2.25
CA HIS A 58 1.86 -9.48 -2.06
C HIS A 58 1.77 -10.44 -0.87
N LEU A 59 1.08 -10.01 0.21
CA LEU A 59 0.86 -10.87 1.38
C LEU A 59 -0.20 -11.96 1.13
N LEU A 60 -1.09 -11.75 0.16
CA LEU A 60 -2.14 -12.70 -0.20
C LEU A 60 -1.67 -13.75 -1.21
N HIS A 61 -0.67 -13.43 -2.04
CA HIS A 61 -0.14 -14.37 -3.02
C HIS A 61 0.55 -15.58 -2.37
N PRO A 62 0.48 -16.76 -3.01
CA PRO A 62 1.33 -17.89 -2.65
C PRO A 62 2.81 -17.50 -2.78
N ARG A 63 3.63 -17.92 -1.82
CA ARG A 63 5.08 -17.67 -1.87
C ARG A 63 5.71 -18.44 -3.04
N SER A 64 6.65 -17.79 -3.74
CA SER A 64 7.62 -18.52 -4.58
C SER A 64 8.44 -19.45 -3.69
N ALA A 65 8.79 -20.63 -4.20
CA ALA A 65 9.51 -21.63 -3.43
C ALA A 65 10.89 -21.15 -2.94
N ASP A 66 11.50 -20.20 -3.66
CA ASP A 66 12.82 -19.61 -3.37
C ASP A 66 12.74 -18.25 -2.64
N GLY A 67 11.52 -17.76 -2.35
CA GLY A 67 11.30 -16.48 -1.69
C GLY A 67 11.60 -15.24 -2.54
N SER A 68 11.90 -15.41 -3.83
CA SER A 68 12.19 -14.32 -4.75
C SER A 68 10.94 -13.57 -5.17
N SER A 69 11.12 -12.32 -5.62
CA SER A 69 10.07 -11.47 -6.20
C SER A 69 9.56 -12.03 -7.53
N PRO A 70 8.26 -11.95 -7.82
CA PRO A 70 7.70 -12.26 -9.14
C PRO A 70 8.43 -11.53 -10.29
N SER A 71 8.84 -10.27 -10.07
CA SER A 71 9.56 -9.47 -11.07
C SER A 71 10.90 -10.10 -11.51
N VAL A 72 11.61 -10.79 -10.60
CA VAL A 72 12.86 -11.50 -10.91
C VAL A 72 12.60 -12.66 -11.89
N HIS A 73 11.42 -13.25 -11.83
CA HIS A 73 10.99 -14.32 -12.75
C HIS A 73 10.28 -13.79 -14.01
N GLY A 74 10.27 -12.47 -14.23
CA GLY A 74 9.61 -11.87 -15.39
C GLY A 74 8.08 -11.90 -15.31
N VAL A 75 7.49 -11.96 -14.11
CA VAL A 75 6.06 -12.03 -13.89
C VAL A 75 5.57 -10.73 -13.25
N ASP A 76 4.52 -10.13 -13.84
CA ASP A 76 3.71 -9.12 -13.16
C ASP A 76 2.64 -9.86 -12.34
N ASP A 77 2.69 -9.72 -11.01
CA ASP A 77 1.78 -10.42 -10.08
C ASP A 77 0.42 -9.73 -9.92
N LEU A 78 0.25 -8.56 -10.54
CA LEU A 78 -0.99 -7.78 -10.50
C LEU A 78 -1.49 -7.53 -9.06
N HIS A 79 -0.56 -7.39 -8.08
CA HIS A 79 -0.85 -7.27 -6.66
C HIS A 79 -1.87 -6.16 -6.34
N GLN A 80 -1.84 -5.04 -7.10
CA GLN A 80 -2.76 -3.91 -6.97
C GLN A 80 -4.23 -4.29 -7.26
N TYR A 81 -4.46 -5.35 -8.04
CA TYR A 81 -5.80 -5.86 -8.33
C TYR A 81 -6.16 -7.06 -7.44
N TYR A 82 -5.17 -7.83 -7.03
CA TYR A 82 -5.39 -9.09 -6.32
C TYR A 82 -6.07 -8.89 -4.95
N ALA A 83 -5.73 -7.82 -4.23
CA ALA A 83 -6.33 -7.51 -2.93
C ALA A 83 -7.78 -6.96 -3.03
N LEU A 84 -8.14 -6.30 -4.13
CA LEU A 84 -9.39 -5.53 -4.24
C LEU A 84 -10.66 -6.35 -3.98
N PRO A 85 -10.85 -7.58 -4.50
CA PRO A 85 -12.06 -8.36 -4.25
C PRO A 85 -12.29 -8.65 -2.77
N PHE A 86 -11.22 -8.71 -1.97
CA PHE A 86 -11.26 -8.99 -0.54
C PHE A 86 -11.51 -7.72 0.29
N LEU A 87 -11.06 -6.55 -0.20
CA LEU A 87 -11.18 -5.26 0.49
C LEU A 87 -12.50 -4.54 0.14
N ARG A 88 -13.01 -4.72 -1.08
CA ARG A 88 -14.20 -4.00 -1.59
C ARG A 88 -15.44 -4.06 -0.70
N PRO A 89 -15.75 -5.14 0.03
CA PRO A 89 -16.90 -5.16 0.91
C PRO A 89 -16.81 -4.20 2.10
N HIS A 90 -15.61 -3.76 2.46
CA HIS A 90 -15.35 -3.03 3.68
C HIS A 90 -14.81 -1.61 3.48
N PHE A 91 -14.39 -1.25 2.27
CA PHE A 91 -13.76 0.03 2.02
C PHE A 91 -14.43 0.80 0.88
N SER A 92 -14.44 2.12 1.03
CA SER A 92 -14.94 3.04 0.01
C SER A 92 -13.96 3.17 -1.18
N PRO A 93 -14.41 3.74 -2.33
CA PRO A 93 -13.52 4.05 -3.43
C PRO A 93 -12.32 4.93 -3.05
N ALA A 94 -12.45 5.78 -2.03
CA ALA A 94 -11.35 6.63 -1.56
C ALA A 94 -10.16 5.85 -0.97
N VAL A 95 -10.36 4.59 -0.55
CA VAL A 95 -9.29 3.66 -0.19
C VAL A 95 -8.88 2.78 -1.37
N LEU A 96 -9.87 2.23 -2.07
CA LEU A 96 -9.64 1.18 -3.09
C LEU A 96 -9.00 1.72 -4.37
N GLU A 97 -9.40 2.91 -4.81
CA GLU A 97 -8.92 3.44 -6.09
C GLU A 97 -7.44 3.86 -6.04
N PRO A 98 -6.93 4.55 -5.00
CA PRO A 98 -5.48 4.77 -4.88
C PRO A 98 -4.68 3.44 -4.89
N ILE A 99 -5.16 2.39 -4.21
CA ILE A 99 -4.55 1.06 -4.25
C ILE A 99 -4.53 0.51 -5.67
N ARG A 100 -5.67 0.55 -6.37
CA ARG A 100 -5.79 0.04 -7.74
C ARG A 100 -4.88 0.77 -8.72
N LEU A 101 -4.71 2.07 -8.53
CA LEU A 101 -4.05 2.97 -9.48
C LEU A 101 -2.56 3.17 -9.20
N HIS A 102 -1.98 2.72 -8.06
CA HIS A 102 -0.60 3.08 -7.69
C HIS A 102 0.46 2.58 -8.68
N VAL A 103 0.21 1.44 -9.35
CA VAL A 103 1.10 0.93 -10.40
C VAL A 103 1.04 1.82 -11.65
N ASP A 104 -0.15 2.20 -12.09
CA ASP A 104 -0.31 3.14 -13.21
C ASP A 104 0.19 4.55 -12.84
N ALA A 105 0.10 4.94 -11.57
CA ALA A 105 0.71 6.16 -11.05
C ALA A 105 2.23 6.17 -11.22
N LYS A 106 2.94 5.05 -10.99
CA LYS A 106 4.37 4.90 -11.30
C LYS A 106 4.67 5.17 -12.77
N ARG A 107 3.89 4.56 -13.67
CA ARG A 107 4.02 4.74 -15.12
C ARG A 107 3.79 6.20 -15.54
N CYS A 108 2.79 6.84 -14.93
CA CYS A 108 2.47 8.25 -15.15
C CYS A 108 3.58 9.17 -14.63
N LEU A 109 4.10 8.95 -13.41
CA LEU A 109 5.18 9.75 -12.83
C LEU A 109 6.44 9.69 -13.70
N CYS A 110 6.80 8.51 -14.22
CA CYS A 110 7.91 8.37 -15.17
C CYS A 110 7.72 9.19 -16.46
N ALA A 111 6.47 9.44 -16.86
CA ALA A 111 6.16 10.22 -18.06
C ALA A 111 6.18 11.74 -17.83
N ILE A 112 5.76 12.19 -16.64
CA ILE A 112 5.55 13.63 -16.38
C ILE A 112 6.66 14.28 -15.55
N ASP A 113 7.53 13.50 -14.91
CA ASP A 113 8.62 13.97 -14.06
C ASP A 113 9.94 13.35 -14.55
N ALA A 114 10.73 14.15 -15.24
CA ALA A 114 11.97 13.70 -15.88
C ALA A 114 13.02 13.13 -14.90
N THR A 115 12.91 13.44 -13.60
CA THR A 115 13.84 12.98 -12.56
C THR A 115 13.34 11.75 -11.81
N TYR A 116 12.05 11.42 -11.96
CA TYR A 116 11.43 10.36 -11.16
C TYR A 116 11.96 8.97 -11.53
N PHE A 117 12.17 8.69 -12.81
CA PHE A 117 12.68 7.40 -13.26
C PHE A 117 14.04 7.04 -12.64
N ASP A 118 14.93 8.04 -12.53
CA ASP A 118 16.28 7.85 -11.97
C ASP A 118 16.28 7.60 -10.45
N GLN A 119 15.15 7.84 -9.78
CA GLN A 119 14.97 7.60 -8.35
C GLN A 119 14.38 6.22 -8.04
N LEU A 120 13.90 5.49 -9.06
CA LEU A 120 13.32 4.17 -8.87
C LEU A 120 14.39 3.15 -8.45
N SER A 121 14.02 2.28 -7.53
CA SER A 121 14.85 1.13 -7.18
C SER A 121 14.98 0.14 -8.35
N PRO A 122 16.02 -0.71 -8.36
CA PRO A 122 16.20 -1.71 -9.42
C PRO A 122 14.98 -2.63 -9.60
N ASP A 123 14.29 -2.98 -8.51
CA ASP A 123 13.07 -3.79 -8.58
C ASP A 123 11.91 -3.01 -9.20
N SER A 124 11.73 -1.74 -8.81
CA SER A 124 10.73 -0.85 -9.41
C SER A 124 10.95 -0.63 -10.91
N VAL A 125 12.22 -0.57 -11.37
CA VAL A 125 12.54 -0.48 -12.81
C VAL A 125 12.17 -1.78 -13.53
N ARG A 126 12.51 -2.96 -12.96
CA ARG A 126 12.14 -4.26 -13.55
C ARG A 126 10.63 -4.41 -13.65
N SER A 127 9.91 -4.14 -12.56
CA SER A 127 8.45 -4.26 -12.53
C SER A 127 7.77 -3.26 -13.48
N LEU A 128 8.31 -2.04 -13.62
CA LEU A 128 7.79 -1.05 -14.59
C LEU A 128 7.76 -1.62 -16.02
N ALA A 129 8.83 -2.30 -16.44
CA ALA A 129 8.88 -2.90 -17.77
C ALA A 129 7.81 -4.00 -17.96
N LEU A 130 7.57 -4.83 -16.93
CA LEU A 130 6.55 -5.88 -16.95
C LEU A 130 5.13 -5.32 -16.94
N GLN A 131 4.94 -4.17 -16.27
CA GLN A 131 3.66 -3.48 -16.10
C GLN A 131 3.27 -2.59 -17.29
N GLY A 132 3.96 -2.70 -18.43
CA GLY A 132 3.65 -1.97 -19.65
C GLY A 132 4.49 -0.72 -19.88
N GLY A 133 5.53 -0.48 -19.08
CA GLY A 133 6.49 0.62 -19.26
C GLY A 133 5.94 2.00 -18.92
N VAL A 134 6.67 3.01 -19.35
CA VAL A 134 6.31 4.42 -19.15
C VAL A 134 5.09 4.79 -19.99
N PHE A 135 4.17 5.56 -19.47
CA PHE A 135 3.04 6.09 -20.24
C PHE A 135 3.50 7.03 -21.36
N SER A 136 2.79 7.02 -22.47
CA SER A 136 2.82 8.12 -23.44
C SER A 136 2.22 9.40 -22.83
N ALA A 137 2.44 10.55 -23.47
CA ALA A 137 1.85 11.82 -23.02
C ALA A 137 0.31 11.77 -22.96
N ASP A 138 -0.31 11.10 -23.93
CA ASP A 138 -1.77 10.95 -23.99
C ASP A 138 -2.29 10.02 -22.87
N GLU A 139 -1.61 8.90 -22.61
CA GLU A 139 -1.95 8.00 -21.49
C GLU A 139 -1.79 8.69 -20.14
N ALA A 140 -0.71 9.44 -19.94
CA ALA A 140 -0.49 10.20 -18.71
C ALA A 140 -1.56 11.29 -18.52
N SER A 141 -1.95 11.98 -19.60
CA SER A 141 -3.04 12.95 -19.57
C SER A 141 -4.38 12.30 -19.21
N ALA A 142 -4.70 11.17 -19.83
CA ALA A 142 -5.93 10.42 -19.57
C ALA A 142 -5.95 9.86 -18.13
N PHE A 143 -4.83 9.35 -17.64
CA PHE A 143 -4.70 8.86 -16.27
C PHE A 143 -5.02 9.97 -15.25
N ARG A 144 -4.44 11.16 -15.41
CA ARG A 144 -4.62 12.28 -14.48
C ARG A 144 -6.05 12.83 -14.44
N GLN A 145 -6.89 12.50 -15.43
CA GLN A 145 -8.32 12.85 -15.43
C GLN A 145 -9.20 11.82 -14.71
N GLN A 146 -8.65 10.68 -14.31
CA GLN A 146 -9.42 9.67 -13.57
C GLN A 146 -9.70 10.13 -12.13
N PRO A 147 -10.83 9.77 -11.54
CA PRO A 147 -11.05 9.93 -10.11
C PRO A 147 -9.93 9.26 -9.30
N TYR A 148 -9.47 9.91 -8.24
CA TYR A 148 -8.40 9.44 -7.35
C TYR A 148 -7.01 9.30 -8.01
N ALA A 149 -6.79 9.84 -9.18
CA ALA A 149 -5.47 9.81 -9.83
C ALA A 149 -4.42 10.58 -9.01
N GLU A 150 -4.79 11.73 -8.44
CA GLU A 150 -3.87 12.54 -7.63
C GLU A 150 -3.50 11.83 -6.34
N GLU A 151 -4.46 11.21 -5.67
CA GLU A 151 -4.22 10.39 -4.47
C GLU A 151 -3.31 9.19 -4.79
N ALA A 152 -3.49 8.56 -5.94
CA ALA A 152 -2.62 7.48 -6.39
C ALA A 152 -1.19 7.97 -6.71
N LEU A 153 -1.04 9.15 -7.30
CA LEU A 153 0.27 9.77 -7.53
C LEU A 153 0.98 10.09 -6.21
N GLN A 154 0.25 10.60 -5.22
CA GLN A 154 0.79 10.85 -3.88
C GLN A 154 1.18 9.54 -3.19
N LEU A 155 0.29 8.55 -3.17
CA LEU A 155 0.56 7.23 -2.62
C LEU A 155 1.83 6.63 -3.25
N ARG A 156 1.96 6.70 -4.57
CA ARG A 156 3.13 6.15 -5.26
C ARG A 156 4.43 6.86 -4.87
N ARG A 157 4.44 8.15 -4.65
CA ARG A 157 5.63 8.87 -4.16
C ARG A 157 6.04 8.41 -2.76
N TRP A 158 5.08 8.16 -1.88
CA TRP A 158 5.35 7.62 -0.54
C TRP A 158 5.87 6.19 -0.59
N ASP A 159 5.30 5.34 -1.43
CA ASP A 159 5.77 3.97 -1.69
C ASP A 159 7.26 3.95 -2.07
N ASP A 160 7.68 4.80 -3.02
CA ASP A 160 9.10 4.85 -3.43
C ASP A 160 10.03 5.38 -2.33
N LEU A 161 9.55 6.25 -1.44
CA LEU A 161 10.30 6.78 -0.30
C LEU A 161 10.31 5.86 0.93
N ALA A 162 9.44 4.88 0.97
CA ALA A 162 9.21 3.97 2.10
C ALA A 162 10.12 2.74 2.07
N LYS A 163 11.41 2.90 1.77
CA LYS A 163 12.40 1.81 1.59
C LYS A 163 13.65 2.03 2.43
N CYS A 164 13.49 2.65 3.59
CA CYS A 164 14.59 3.05 4.45
C CYS A 164 14.78 2.04 5.58
N GLU A 165 15.91 1.31 5.57
CA GLU A 165 16.27 0.38 6.63
C GLU A 165 16.36 1.08 7.99
N GLY A 166 15.76 0.47 9.02
CA GLY A 166 15.81 0.97 10.40
C GLY A 166 15.04 2.27 10.67
N ARG A 167 14.19 2.73 9.73
CA ARG A 167 13.34 3.90 9.99
C ARG A 167 12.33 3.57 11.09
N ALA A 168 12.33 4.39 12.15
CA ALA A 168 11.32 4.29 13.20
C ALA A 168 9.95 4.72 12.68
N THR A 169 8.95 3.89 12.92
CA THR A 169 7.54 4.14 12.59
C THR A 169 6.66 3.90 13.80
N PRO A 170 5.44 4.46 13.85
CA PRO A 170 4.40 3.95 14.73
C PRO A 170 4.20 2.44 14.54
N GLU A 171 3.76 1.75 15.60
CA GLU A 171 3.48 0.31 15.54
C GLU A 171 2.26 0.01 14.66
N LEU A 172 2.15 -1.22 14.18
CA LEU A 172 1.02 -1.70 13.37
C LEU A 172 -0.34 -1.38 14.02
N GLY A 173 -0.46 -1.51 15.34
CA GLY A 173 -1.69 -1.21 16.08
C GLY A 173 -2.18 0.23 15.91
N HIS A 174 -1.29 1.21 15.76
CA HIS A 174 -1.65 2.60 15.47
C HIS A 174 -2.42 2.69 14.14
N TYR A 175 -1.86 2.17 13.07
CA TYR A 175 -2.49 2.23 11.74
C TYR A 175 -3.70 1.30 11.61
N LEU A 176 -3.74 0.19 12.31
CA LEU A 176 -4.95 -0.64 12.38
C LEU A 176 -6.13 0.11 13.02
N ASN A 177 -5.89 1.03 13.95
CA ASN A 177 -6.95 1.90 14.47
C ASN A 177 -7.46 2.88 13.40
N VAL A 178 -6.59 3.43 12.56
CA VAL A 178 -6.99 4.24 11.40
C VAL A 178 -7.82 3.42 10.42
N VAL A 179 -7.36 2.20 10.07
CA VAL A 179 -8.09 1.25 9.21
C VAL A 179 -9.49 0.98 9.76
N ARG A 180 -9.60 0.70 11.06
CA ARG A 180 -10.89 0.45 11.73
C ARG A 180 -11.83 1.65 11.61
N GLY A 181 -11.32 2.86 11.70
CA GLY A 181 -12.10 4.11 11.61
C GLY A 181 -12.75 4.34 10.24
N VAL A 182 -12.16 3.80 9.16
CA VAL A 182 -12.68 3.97 7.79
C VAL A 182 -13.33 2.70 7.22
N MET A 183 -13.28 1.59 7.95
CA MET A 183 -13.84 0.31 7.54
C MET A 183 -15.34 0.25 7.79
N HIS A 184 -16.12 -0.09 6.77
CA HIS A 184 -17.58 -0.21 6.92
C HIS A 184 -17.96 -1.45 7.74
N GLY A 185 -18.93 -1.28 8.65
CA GLY A 185 -19.49 -2.40 9.42
C GLY A 185 -18.69 -2.83 10.66
N VAL A 186 -17.62 -2.13 11.01
CA VAL A 186 -16.89 -2.33 12.26
C VAL A 186 -17.30 -1.25 13.25
N SER A 187 -17.97 -1.66 14.35
CA SER A 187 -18.25 -0.73 15.44
C SER A 187 -16.95 -0.36 16.16
N PRO A 188 -16.75 0.91 16.58
CA PRO A 188 -15.61 1.26 17.42
C PRO A 188 -15.69 0.44 18.72
N GLU A 189 -14.58 -0.18 19.12
CA GLU A 189 -14.49 -0.78 20.46
C GLU A 189 -14.68 0.34 21.48
N THR A 190 -15.75 0.23 22.26
CA THR A 190 -15.93 1.07 23.45
C THR A 190 -14.79 0.74 24.40
N THR A 191 -13.82 1.63 24.55
CA THR A 191 -12.83 1.53 25.62
C THR A 191 -13.62 1.48 26.93
N ALA A 192 -13.68 0.29 27.54
CA ALA A 192 -14.30 0.11 28.83
C ALA A 192 -13.49 0.94 29.85
N ASP A 193 -14.08 2.05 30.24
CA ASP A 193 -13.62 2.88 31.35
C ASP A 193 -13.63 1.98 32.60
N THR A 194 -12.46 1.65 33.09
CA THR A 194 -12.33 0.88 34.32
C THR A 194 -12.78 1.78 35.47
N PRO A 195 -13.88 1.47 36.19
CA PRO A 195 -14.26 2.31 37.28
C PRO A 195 -13.21 2.23 38.40
N SER A 196 -12.56 3.34 38.69
CA SER A 196 -11.69 3.49 39.83
C SER A 196 -12.52 3.28 41.09
N HIS A 197 -12.37 2.13 41.72
CA HIS A 197 -12.86 1.92 43.09
C HIS A 197 -11.98 2.73 44.03
N GLY A 198 -12.46 3.90 44.43
CA GLY A 198 -11.95 4.60 45.60
C GLY A 198 -12.33 3.86 46.89
N ARG A 199 -11.36 3.67 47.75
CA ARG A 199 -11.48 3.64 49.22
C ARG A 199 -10.32 4.39 49.81
#